data_caad3b19202ab14acb7f9caa2190165f
#
_entry.id   caad3b19202ab14acb7f9caa2190165f
#
_cell.length_a   1.000
_cell.length_b   1.000
_cell.length_c   1.000
_cell.angle_alpha   90.00
_cell.angle_beta   90.00
_cell.angle_gamma   90.00
#
_symmetry.space_group_name_H-M   'P 1'
#
loop_
_entity.id
_entity.type
_entity.pdbx_description
1 polymer ?
#
loop_
_entity_poly.entity_id
_entity_poly.type
_entity_poly.pdbx_seq_one_letter_code
_entity_poly.pdbx_strand_id
1 'polypeptide(L)'
;VRGTPVITGGDSDRSDAEPRAVESAIAEFPMSADAKAQLIALFRHPVDHLAGKSKPEKLAYLRKISYRDYLRRDAGLGEEAIKYFDGGTKDLMAMGPDITPALEALNNGYPGFAGLGLQDQLEPAFNEPYIYHFPDGNASIARLLVRKLIPASTPGHTMDDVVLAGVDYAQLDVDAPVRLRLNSTAVTVANLRTPGSGVDLGYVRAGVLSRVQARHCVLACYNMIIPHIMPELPAAQQQALALGVKMPLVYVNVAIRNWHAFVKLGVDRIYSPNAYFCNVKLDFPVSLGGYQSPRTPDEPILLHMIHVPLTPNQGLTNVQQFRVGRQRLLDTPFEEYERRIIEQLDRMLGSAGFESSRDIVAITVNRWPHGYSYDANTLFDPDPKGPPPYEIGRRRCGNVTIANADAGWNAYTHEAIDQAWRAVHELKSA
;
A
#
# COMPACT_ATOMS: atom_id res chain seq x y z
N VAL A 1 -8.49 -22.01 -13.80
CA VAL A 1 -7.26 -22.70 -13.42
C VAL A 1 -7.24 -22.83 -11.90
N ARG A 2 -7.26 -24.04 -11.38
CA ARG A 2 -7.14 -24.30 -9.95
C ARG A 2 -5.70 -23.98 -9.57
N GLY A 3 -5.46 -22.79 -9.02
CA GLY A 3 -4.12 -22.41 -8.56
C GLY A 3 -3.74 -23.27 -7.37
N THR A 4 -2.72 -24.09 -7.50
CA THR A 4 -2.06 -24.70 -6.35
C THR A 4 -1.31 -23.56 -5.62
N PRO A 5 -1.47 -23.41 -4.30
CA PRO A 5 -0.74 -22.38 -3.56
C PRO A 5 0.76 -22.62 -3.68
N VAL A 6 1.49 -21.57 -3.95
CA VAL A 6 2.95 -21.58 -3.93
C VAL A 6 3.36 -21.32 -2.49
N ILE A 7 4.01 -22.28 -1.88
CA ILE A 7 4.47 -22.21 -0.52
C ILE A 7 5.90 -21.64 -0.57
N THR A 8 6.09 -20.41 -0.11
CA THR A 8 7.40 -19.81 0.08
C THR A 8 7.67 -19.72 1.57
N GLY A 9 8.76 -20.31 2.02
CA GLY A 9 9.20 -20.20 3.43
C GLY A 9 9.53 -18.76 3.81
N GLY A 10 9.58 -18.53 5.10
CA GLY A 10 9.61 -17.24 5.79
C GLY A 10 10.48 -16.14 5.23
N ASP A 11 10.18 -14.95 5.69
CA ASP A 11 10.70 -13.65 5.26
C ASP A 11 12.14 -13.35 5.77
N SER A 12 12.89 -14.37 6.09
CA SER A 12 14.29 -14.21 6.40
C SER A 12 15.09 -14.23 5.11
N ASP A 13 15.65 -13.11 4.75
CA ASP A 13 16.65 -12.94 3.71
C ASP A 13 16.33 -13.55 2.34
N ARG A 14 15.88 -12.73 1.45
CA ARG A 14 15.67 -13.05 0.03
C ARG A 14 16.95 -13.54 -0.69
N SER A 15 18.11 -13.48 -0.04
CA SER A 15 19.41 -13.91 -0.59
C SER A 15 19.78 -15.35 -0.29
N ASP A 16 19.20 -15.97 0.75
CA ASP A 16 19.69 -17.25 1.29
C ASP A 16 18.69 -18.42 1.19
N ALA A 17 17.57 -18.27 0.44
CA ALA A 17 16.76 -19.43 0.10
C ALA A 17 17.66 -20.45 -0.62
N GLU A 18 17.94 -21.56 0.05
CA GLU A 18 18.77 -22.64 -0.48
C GLU A 18 18.40 -22.92 -1.94
N PRO A 19 19.37 -23.00 -2.83
CA PRO A 19 19.11 -23.22 -4.26
C PRO A 19 18.16 -24.39 -4.58
N ARG A 20 18.10 -25.39 -3.76
CA ARG A 20 17.17 -26.51 -3.86
C ARG A 20 15.70 -26.16 -3.60
N ALA A 21 15.42 -25.18 -2.74
CA ALA A 21 14.04 -24.82 -2.39
C ALA A 21 13.25 -24.24 -3.59
N VAL A 22 13.88 -23.42 -4.41
CA VAL A 22 13.24 -22.80 -5.59
C VAL A 22 12.83 -23.84 -6.62
N GLU A 23 13.73 -24.78 -6.97
CA GLU A 23 13.45 -25.84 -7.95
C GLU A 23 12.37 -26.79 -7.46
N SER A 24 12.43 -27.18 -6.19
CA SER A 24 11.44 -28.05 -5.57
C SER A 24 10.06 -27.41 -5.56
N ALA A 25 10.00 -26.13 -5.21
CA ALA A 25 8.73 -25.37 -5.21
C ALA A 25 8.17 -25.23 -6.64
N ILE A 26 9.01 -24.86 -7.62
CA ILE A 26 8.58 -24.72 -9.03
C ILE A 26 8.15 -26.07 -9.61
N ALA A 27 8.76 -27.18 -9.22
CA ALA A 27 8.40 -28.51 -9.69
C ALA A 27 6.92 -28.86 -9.40
N GLU A 28 6.38 -28.36 -8.30
CA GLU A 28 5.00 -28.60 -7.87
C GLU A 28 3.97 -27.65 -8.54
N PHE A 29 4.40 -26.62 -9.26
CA PHE A 29 3.48 -25.68 -9.88
C PHE A 29 2.64 -26.36 -10.97
N PRO A 30 1.34 -26.02 -11.09
CA PRO A 30 0.47 -26.53 -12.14
C PRO A 30 0.75 -25.84 -13.48
N MET A 31 1.97 -25.99 -13.98
CA MET A 31 2.49 -25.36 -15.18
C MET A 31 3.14 -26.40 -16.08
N SER A 32 3.27 -26.09 -17.37
CA SER A 32 4.00 -26.91 -18.32
C SER A 32 5.48 -27.06 -17.91
N ALA A 33 6.11 -28.13 -18.38
CA ALA A 33 7.55 -28.36 -18.15
C ALA A 33 8.40 -27.20 -18.70
N ASP A 34 8.01 -26.64 -19.84
CA ASP A 34 8.68 -25.50 -20.46
C ASP A 34 8.60 -24.24 -19.58
N ALA A 35 7.41 -23.89 -19.08
CA ALA A 35 7.24 -22.74 -18.19
C ALA A 35 8.03 -22.90 -16.88
N LYS A 36 8.06 -24.12 -16.31
CA LYS A 36 8.90 -24.42 -15.13
C LYS A 36 10.38 -24.22 -15.43
N ALA A 37 10.86 -24.73 -16.56
CA ALA A 37 12.26 -24.59 -16.96
C ALA A 37 12.63 -23.10 -17.14
N GLN A 38 11.77 -22.31 -17.75
CA GLN A 38 11.97 -20.86 -17.91
C GLN A 38 12.07 -20.14 -16.54
N LEU A 39 11.20 -20.45 -15.60
CA LEU A 39 11.26 -19.88 -14.25
C LEU A 39 12.53 -20.28 -13.54
N ILE A 40 12.92 -21.56 -13.54
CA ILE A 40 14.15 -22.06 -12.94
C ILE A 40 15.37 -21.34 -13.55
N ALA A 41 15.41 -21.20 -14.88
CA ALA A 41 16.48 -20.50 -15.57
C ALA A 41 16.59 -19.03 -15.12
N LEU A 42 15.45 -18.32 -15.04
CA LEU A 42 15.40 -16.92 -14.62
C LEU A 42 15.95 -16.73 -13.19
N PHE A 43 15.60 -17.64 -12.26
CA PHE A 43 16.03 -17.55 -10.87
C PHE A 43 17.49 -18.00 -10.66
N ARG A 44 18.00 -18.92 -11.51
CA ARG A 44 19.31 -19.58 -11.29
C ARG A 44 20.44 -19.01 -12.12
N HIS A 45 20.14 -18.50 -13.30
CA HIS A 45 21.15 -18.10 -14.26
C HIS A 45 21.08 -16.59 -14.48
N PRO A 46 21.95 -15.81 -13.79
CA PRO A 46 22.00 -14.36 -14.00
C PRO A 46 22.50 -14.06 -15.41
N VAL A 47 21.58 -13.74 -16.30
CA VAL A 47 21.84 -13.38 -17.70
C VAL A 47 21.74 -11.87 -17.87
N ASP A 48 22.67 -11.27 -18.61
CA ASP A 48 22.54 -9.90 -19.08
C ASP A 48 21.60 -9.84 -20.29
N HIS A 49 20.31 -9.74 -20.03
CA HIS A 49 19.27 -9.64 -21.06
C HIS A 49 19.33 -8.34 -21.88
N LEU A 50 20.15 -7.37 -21.47
CA LEU A 50 20.37 -6.10 -22.16
C LEU A 50 21.84 -5.94 -22.62
N ALA A 51 22.49 -7.06 -22.93
CA ALA A 51 23.87 -7.06 -23.41
C ALA A 51 24.07 -6.07 -24.57
N GLY A 52 25.21 -5.36 -24.57
CA GLY A 52 25.53 -4.31 -25.55
C GLY A 52 25.03 -2.93 -25.17
N LYS A 53 24.23 -2.76 -24.10
CA LYS A 53 23.88 -1.44 -23.56
C LYS A 53 24.78 -1.07 -22.37
N SER A 54 25.20 0.18 -22.30
CA SER A 54 25.86 0.73 -21.11
C SER A 54 24.87 0.79 -19.91
N LYS A 55 25.38 0.91 -18.68
CA LYS A 55 24.54 1.04 -17.47
C LYS A 55 23.51 2.16 -17.58
N PRO A 56 23.84 3.40 -17.99
CA PRO A 56 22.84 4.46 -18.17
C PRO A 56 21.78 4.12 -19.23
N GLU A 57 22.16 3.46 -20.32
CA GLU A 57 21.19 3.04 -21.35
C GLU A 57 20.26 1.94 -20.86
N LYS A 58 20.75 1.00 -20.04
CA LYS A 58 19.93 -0.02 -19.38
C LYS A 58 18.89 0.63 -18.46
N LEU A 59 19.30 1.55 -17.58
CA LEU A 59 18.42 2.28 -16.69
C LEU A 59 17.37 3.09 -17.47
N ALA A 60 17.79 3.81 -18.51
CA ALA A 60 16.87 4.57 -19.36
C ALA A 60 15.86 3.68 -20.08
N TYR A 61 16.26 2.48 -20.50
CA TYR A 61 15.38 1.50 -21.11
C TYR A 61 14.37 0.93 -20.10
N LEU A 62 14.84 0.50 -18.91
CA LEU A 62 14.00 -0.06 -17.87
C LEU A 62 12.95 0.91 -17.31
N ARG A 63 13.20 2.21 -17.39
CA ARG A 63 12.21 3.26 -17.07
C ARG A 63 11.01 3.29 -18.01
N LYS A 64 11.16 2.81 -19.26
CA LYS A 64 10.19 2.98 -20.36
C LYS A 64 9.56 1.68 -20.83
N ILE A 65 9.87 0.57 -20.17
CA ILE A 65 9.27 -0.74 -20.43
C ILE A 65 8.59 -1.27 -19.17
N SER A 66 7.43 -1.92 -19.32
CA SER A 66 6.81 -2.59 -18.19
C SER A 66 7.59 -3.83 -17.75
N TYR A 67 7.49 -4.20 -16.48
CA TYR A 67 8.12 -5.43 -15.98
C TYR A 67 7.65 -6.66 -16.77
N ARG A 68 6.35 -6.74 -17.09
CA ARG A 68 5.80 -7.80 -17.93
C ARG A 68 6.45 -7.84 -19.32
N ASP A 69 6.56 -6.69 -19.97
CA ASP A 69 7.15 -6.63 -21.32
C ASP A 69 8.66 -6.94 -21.30
N TYR A 70 9.38 -6.50 -20.26
CA TYR A 70 10.78 -6.89 -20.04
C TYR A 70 10.94 -8.41 -19.89
N LEU A 71 10.12 -9.05 -19.06
CA LEU A 71 10.15 -10.51 -18.88
C LEU A 71 9.85 -11.24 -20.20
N ARG A 72 8.92 -10.72 -20.99
CA ARG A 72 8.51 -11.34 -22.26
C ARG A 72 9.53 -11.12 -23.37
N ARG A 73 9.96 -9.87 -23.59
CA ARG A 73 10.75 -9.46 -24.78
C ARG A 73 12.24 -9.66 -24.60
N ASP A 74 12.75 -9.32 -23.42
CA ASP A 74 14.18 -9.32 -23.14
C ASP A 74 14.60 -10.60 -22.42
N ALA A 75 13.88 -11.03 -21.38
CA ALA A 75 14.16 -12.28 -20.67
C ALA A 75 13.59 -13.53 -21.37
N GLY A 76 12.76 -13.37 -22.41
CA GLY A 76 12.28 -14.47 -23.25
C GLY A 76 11.28 -15.40 -22.59
N LEU A 77 10.57 -14.98 -21.54
CA LEU A 77 9.58 -15.81 -20.88
C LEU A 77 8.29 -15.93 -21.71
N GLY A 78 7.73 -17.15 -21.76
CA GLY A 78 6.41 -17.41 -22.30
C GLY A 78 5.29 -16.89 -21.38
N GLU A 79 4.10 -16.73 -21.95
CA GLU A 79 2.94 -16.18 -21.21
C GLU A 79 2.56 -16.99 -19.98
N GLU A 80 2.76 -18.30 -19.99
CA GLU A 80 2.48 -19.16 -18.83
C GLU A 80 3.45 -18.89 -17.67
N ALA A 81 4.75 -18.75 -17.96
CA ALA A 81 5.75 -18.42 -16.94
C ALA A 81 5.54 -16.99 -16.38
N ILE A 82 5.18 -16.03 -17.24
CA ILE A 82 4.90 -14.65 -16.84
C ILE A 82 3.76 -14.56 -15.82
N LYS A 83 2.74 -15.42 -15.89
CA LYS A 83 1.63 -15.48 -14.92
C LYS A 83 2.09 -15.68 -13.48
N TYR A 84 3.26 -16.25 -13.26
CA TYR A 84 3.84 -16.35 -11.91
C TYR A 84 4.04 -14.97 -11.28
N PHE A 85 4.29 -13.94 -12.06
CA PHE A 85 4.57 -12.59 -11.58
C PHE A 85 3.32 -11.70 -11.43
N ASP A 86 2.15 -12.14 -11.91
CA ASP A 86 0.92 -11.33 -11.91
C ASP A 86 0.45 -10.88 -10.52
N GLY A 87 0.82 -11.60 -9.46
CA GLY A 87 0.51 -11.25 -8.08
C GLY A 87 1.63 -10.54 -7.34
N GLY A 88 2.89 -10.71 -7.77
CA GLY A 88 4.06 -10.29 -6.99
C GLY A 88 4.10 -8.79 -6.72
N THR A 89 3.92 -7.97 -7.74
CA THR A 89 3.97 -6.51 -7.61
C THR A 89 2.75 -5.90 -6.91
N LYS A 90 1.65 -6.65 -6.76
CA LYS A 90 0.41 -6.17 -6.14
C LYS A 90 0.54 -5.94 -4.64
N ASP A 91 1.29 -6.77 -3.93
CA ASP A 91 1.42 -6.68 -2.48
C ASP A 91 2.11 -5.37 -2.07
N LEU A 92 3.24 -5.06 -2.69
CA LEU A 92 4.03 -3.87 -2.35
C LEU A 92 3.57 -2.61 -3.07
N MET A 93 3.30 -2.71 -4.39
CA MET A 93 3.08 -1.53 -5.24
C MET A 93 1.61 -1.29 -5.56
N ALA A 94 0.70 -2.20 -5.21
CA ALA A 94 -0.70 -2.21 -5.64
C ALA A 94 -0.86 -2.06 -7.17
N MET A 95 0.10 -2.57 -7.94
CA MET A 95 0.14 -2.55 -9.41
C MET A 95 0.41 -3.96 -9.96
N GLY A 96 -0.11 -4.26 -11.15
CA GLY A 96 0.27 -5.45 -11.90
C GLY A 96 1.59 -5.25 -12.66
N PRO A 97 2.27 -6.32 -13.10
CA PRO A 97 3.52 -6.22 -13.84
C PRO A 97 3.39 -5.51 -15.20
N ASP A 98 2.18 -5.43 -15.75
CA ASP A 98 1.86 -4.73 -17.00
C ASP A 98 1.90 -3.20 -16.89
N ILE A 99 1.71 -2.67 -15.69
CA ILE A 99 1.77 -1.22 -15.38
C ILE A 99 2.85 -0.87 -14.37
N THR A 100 3.69 -1.80 -13.97
CA THR A 100 4.88 -1.56 -13.15
C THR A 100 6.08 -1.31 -14.05
N PRO A 101 6.78 -0.17 -13.96
CA PRO A 101 8.04 0.04 -14.68
C PRO A 101 9.06 -1.05 -14.32
N ALA A 102 9.80 -1.55 -15.29
CA ALA A 102 10.83 -2.55 -15.04
C ALA A 102 11.93 -2.03 -14.10
N LEU A 103 12.22 -0.71 -14.12
CA LEU A 103 13.14 -0.10 -13.18
C LEU A 103 12.64 -0.19 -11.73
N GLU A 104 11.34 0.03 -11.50
CA GLU A 104 10.75 -0.12 -10.17
C GLU A 104 10.77 -1.58 -9.70
N ALA A 105 10.54 -2.52 -10.60
CA ALA A 105 10.69 -3.94 -10.30
C ALA A 105 12.14 -4.29 -9.92
N LEU A 106 13.13 -3.74 -10.64
CA LEU A 106 14.55 -3.87 -10.29
C LEU A 106 14.84 -3.28 -8.91
N ASN A 107 14.43 -2.04 -8.63
CA ASN A 107 14.67 -1.35 -7.36
C ASN A 107 14.09 -2.12 -6.16
N ASN A 108 12.98 -2.83 -6.37
CA ASN A 108 12.32 -3.63 -5.34
C ASN A 108 12.74 -5.11 -5.32
N GLY A 109 13.84 -5.46 -6.01
CA GLY A 109 14.44 -6.78 -5.95
C GLY A 109 13.64 -7.89 -6.64
N TYR A 110 12.75 -7.56 -7.59
CA TYR A 110 12.03 -8.57 -8.37
C TYR A 110 12.98 -9.33 -9.31
N PRO A 111 12.68 -10.61 -9.64
CA PRO A 111 13.55 -11.45 -10.45
C PRO A 111 13.77 -10.96 -11.87
N GLY A 112 14.86 -11.44 -12.49
CA GLY A 112 15.17 -11.21 -13.91
C GLY A 112 16.24 -10.15 -14.18
N PHE A 113 16.78 -9.51 -13.15
CA PHE A 113 17.73 -8.39 -13.31
C PHE A 113 19.15 -8.69 -12.83
N ALA A 114 19.38 -9.83 -12.16
CA ALA A 114 20.66 -10.13 -11.49
C ALA A 114 21.89 -10.09 -12.42
N GLY A 115 21.73 -10.45 -13.71
CA GLY A 115 22.81 -10.42 -14.69
C GLY A 115 23.09 -9.07 -15.32
N LEU A 116 22.27 -8.03 -15.06
CA LEU A 116 22.42 -6.73 -15.74
C LEU A 116 23.62 -5.90 -15.26
N GLY A 117 24.25 -6.26 -14.12
CA GLY A 117 25.37 -5.52 -13.54
C GLY A 117 24.99 -4.14 -13.02
N LEU A 118 23.74 -3.99 -12.51
CA LEU A 118 23.20 -2.73 -12.01
C LEU A 118 23.11 -2.65 -10.48
N GLN A 119 23.61 -3.64 -9.74
CA GLN A 119 23.49 -3.74 -8.28
C GLN A 119 24.11 -2.54 -7.55
N ASP A 120 25.17 -1.96 -8.10
CA ASP A 120 25.83 -0.76 -7.60
C ASP A 120 25.06 0.55 -7.86
N GLN A 121 24.01 0.49 -8.64
CA GLN A 121 23.13 1.62 -8.95
C GLN A 121 21.83 1.61 -8.17
N LEU A 122 21.60 0.53 -7.38
CA LEU A 122 20.41 0.42 -6.55
C LEU A 122 20.67 1.14 -5.24
N GLU A 123 19.79 2.07 -4.88
CA GLU A 123 19.66 2.49 -3.50
C GLU A 123 19.26 1.23 -2.70
N PRO A 124 19.95 0.93 -1.58
CA PRO A 124 19.55 -0.19 -0.74
C PRO A 124 18.14 0.11 -0.21
N ALA A 125 17.14 -0.48 -0.82
CA ALA A 125 15.74 -0.19 -0.51
C ALA A 125 15.41 -0.47 0.98
N PHE A 126 16.12 -1.41 1.60
CA PHE A 126 15.95 -1.73 3.02
C PHE A 126 17.25 -2.34 3.56
N ASN A 127 18.15 -1.52 4.07
CA ASN A 127 19.34 -1.98 4.82
C ASN A 127 19.06 -2.26 6.30
N GLU A 128 17.81 -2.05 6.73
CA GLU A 128 17.42 -2.30 8.10
C GLU A 128 17.24 -3.81 8.33
N PRO A 129 17.95 -4.41 9.29
CA PRO A 129 17.84 -5.83 9.58
C PRO A 129 16.49 -6.21 10.22
N TYR A 130 15.71 -5.23 10.65
CA TYR A 130 14.43 -5.41 11.30
C TYR A 130 13.49 -4.23 11.03
N ILE A 131 12.23 -4.53 10.69
CA ILE A 131 11.18 -3.53 10.54
C ILE A 131 10.48 -3.35 11.88
N TYR A 132 10.68 -2.20 12.51
CA TYR A 132 9.97 -1.83 13.74
C TYR A 132 8.54 -1.42 13.41
N HIS A 133 7.57 -2.06 14.04
CA HIS A 133 6.16 -1.68 13.92
C HIS A 133 5.36 -1.97 15.18
N PHE A 134 4.23 -1.29 15.32
CA PHE A 134 3.28 -1.57 16.38
C PHE A 134 2.42 -2.79 16.01
N PRO A 135 1.88 -3.53 17.01
CA PRO A 135 0.97 -4.66 16.74
C PRO A 135 -0.25 -4.27 15.89
N ASP A 136 -0.72 -3.03 15.98
CA ASP A 136 -1.84 -2.47 15.20
C ASP A 136 -1.38 -1.52 14.08
N GLY A 137 -0.09 -1.52 13.76
CA GLY A 137 0.50 -0.72 12.70
C GLY A 137 0.54 0.78 13.02
N ASN A 138 0.60 1.61 11.97
CA ASN A 138 0.77 3.06 12.07
C ASN A 138 -0.38 3.80 12.77
N ALA A 139 -1.49 3.14 13.07
CA ALA A 139 -2.57 3.69 13.90
C ALA A 139 -2.06 4.13 15.29
N SER A 140 -1.10 3.40 15.87
CA SER A 140 -0.46 3.79 17.14
C SER A 140 0.28 5.12 17.04
N ILE A 141 0.92 5.43 15.91
CA ILE A 141 1.56 6.75 15.70
C ILE A 141 0.51 7.86 15.77
N ALA A 142 -0.62 7.69 15.08
CA ALA A 142 -1.72 8.67 15.14
C ALA A 142 -2.29 8.80 16.55
N ARG A 143 -2.46 7.70 17.30
CA ARG A 143 -2.91 7.72 18.70
C ARG A 143 -1.92 8.43 19.62
N LEU A 144 -0.62 8.25 19.43
CA LEU A 144 0.43 8.97 20.15
C LEU A 144 0.36 10.48 19.91
N LEU A 145 0.15 10.90 18.65
CA LEU A 145 -0.02 12.32 18.31
C LEU A 145 -1.28 12.91 18.96
N VAL A 146 -2.41 12.21 18.91
CA VAL A 146 -3.66 12.63 19.55
C VAL A 146 -3.48 12.74 21.06
N ARG A 147 -2.87 11.74 21.73
CA ARG A 147 -2.55 11.78 23.15
C ARG A 147 -1.65 12.96 23.49
N LYS A 148 -0.65 13.27 22.65
CA LYS A 148 0.23 14.43 22.86
C LYS A 148 -0.54 15.75 22.81
N LEU A 149 -1.51 15.88 21.93
CA LEU A 149 -2.33 17.07 21.74
C LEU A 149 -3.47 17.19 22.75
N ILE A 150 -4.08 16.05 23.13
CA ILE A 150 -5.23 15.96 24.05
C ILE A 150 -4.91 14.85 25.09
N PRO A 151 -4.06 15.15 26.10
CA PRO A 151 -3.61 14.12 27.06
C PRO A 151 -4.75 13.42 27.83
N ALA A 152 -5.88 14.09 28.04
CA ALA A 152 -7.05 13.51 28.69
C ALA A 152 -7.73 12.39 27.88
N SER A 153 -7.46 12.29 26.58
CA SER A 153 -8.09 11.30 25.69
C SER A 153 -7.56 9.89 25.86
N THR A 154 -6.32 9.73 26.31
CA THR A 154 -5.67 8.41 26.35
C THR A 154 -4.63 8.39 27.49
N PRO A 155 -4.72 7.45 28.43
CA PRO A 155 -3.75 7.34 29.52
C PRO A 155 -2.36 6.92 29.01
N GLY A 156 -1.33 7.15 29.84
CA GLY A 156 0.03 6.72 29.59
C GLY A 156 0.96 7.83 29.10
N HIS A 157 2.26 7.50 28.98
CA HIS A 157 3.32 8.46 28.72
C HIS A 157 4.37 7.96 27.71
N THR A 158 4.39 6.67 27.41
CA THR A 158 5.38 6.04 26.53
C THR A 158 4.75 5.58 25.23
N MET A 159 5.57 5.19 24.26
CA MET A 159 5.04 4.59 23.03
C MET A 159 4.45 3.18 23.27
N ASP A 160 4.94 2.46 24.29
CA ASP A 160 4.52 1.09 24.56
C ASP A 160 3.11 1.05 25.16
N ASP A 161 2.82 1.94 26.10
CA ASP A 161 1.54 1.94 26.81
C ASP A 161 0.34 2.38 25.96
N VAL A 162 0.57 2.95 24.77
CA VAL A 162 -0.51 3.30 23.84
C VAL A 162 -1.14 2.08 23.18
N VAL A 163 -0.43 0.95 23.12
CA VAL A 163 -0.85 -0.25 22.37
C VAL A 163 -2.20 -0.79 22.88
N LEU A 164 -2.34 -0.94 24.20
CA LEU A 164 -3.57 -1.43 24.84
C LEU A 164 -4.39 -0.32 25.52
N ALA A 165 -3.97 0.94 25.43
CA ALA A 165 -4.67 2.03 26.09
C ALA A 165 -6.05 2.26 25.47
N GLY A 166 -7.07 2.35 26.32
CA GLY A 166 -8.42 2.78 25.91
C GLY A 166 -8.44 4.28 25.58
N VAL A 167 -9.18 4.65 24.54
CA VAL A 167 -9.38 6.05 24.15
C VAL A 167 -10.72 6.56 24.69
N ASP A 168 -10.68 7.62 25.51
CA ASP A 168 -11.88 8.34 25.90
C ASP A 168 -12.24 9.38 24.80
N TYR A 169 -13.10 8.96 23.89
CA TYR A 169 -13.57 9.79 22.78
C TYR A 169 -14.33 11.04 23.21
N ALA A 170 -14.89 11.06 24.43
CA ALA A 170 -15.60 12.23 24.96
C ALA A 170 -14.67 13.42 25.20
N GLN A 171 -13.39 13.16 25.44
CA GLN A 171 -12.38 14.19 25.68
C GLN A 171 -11.91 14.89 24.38
N LEU A 172 -12.23 14.34 23.21
CA LEU A 172 -11.69 14.87 21.96
C LEU A 172 -12.28 16.21 21.53
N ASP A 173 -13.53 16.50 21.87
CA ASP A 173 -14.25 17.73 21.45
C ASP A 173 -14.80 18.55 22.64
N VAL A 174 -14.15 18.45 23.79
CA VAL A 174 -14.46 19.35 24.93
C VAL A 174 -13.99 20.77 24.65
N ASP A 175 -14.48 21.76 25.43
CA ASP A 175 -14.06 23.15 25.28
C ASP A 175 -12.63 23.36 25.79
N ALA A 176 -11.66 23.17 24.90
CA ALA A 176 -10.24 23.20 25.14
C ALA A 176 -9.52 23.86 23.96
N PRO A 177 -8.25 24.32 24.16
CA PRO A 177 -7.46 24.92 23.08
C PRO A 177 -7.27 24.03 21.85
N VAL A 178 -7.23 22.71 22.05
CA VAL A 178 -7.14 21.72 20.95
C VAL A 178 -8.37 20.84 20.98
N ARG A 179 -9.03 20.71 19.84
CA ARG A 179 -10.22 19.86 19.65
C ARG A 179 -10.07 18.98 18.42
N LEU A 180 -10.56 17.76 18.52
CA LEU A 180 -10.67 16.83 17.39
C LEU A 180 -12.14 16.44 17.20
N ARG A 181 -12.78 16.95 16.16
CA ARG A 181 -14.20 16.70 15.84
C ARG A 181 -14.34 15.51 14.91
N LEU A 182 -14.59 14.34 15.46
CA LEU A 182 -14.89 13.13 14.69
C LEU A 182 -16.28 13.24 14.04
N ASN A 183 -16.53 12.40 13.02
CA ASN A 183 -17.79 12.37 12.26
C ASN A 183 -18.18 13.74 11.68
N SER A 184 -17.19 14.54 11.32
CA SER A 184 -17.34 15.88 10.78
C SER A 184 -16.72 15.93 9.39
N THR A 185 -17.54 16.15 8.36
CA THR A 185 -17.10 16.19 6.96
C THR A 185 -16.96 17.63 6.50
N ALA A 186 -15.73 18.08 6.21
CA ALA A 186 -15.48 19.37 5.59
C ALA A 186 -16.06 19.38 4.16
N VAL A 187 -16.85 20.39 3.82
CA VAL A 187 -17.56 20.50 2.53
C VAL A 187 -17.21 21.79 1.79
N THR A 188 -16.75 22.84 2.48
CA THR A 188 -16.29 24.08 1.86
C THR A 188 -15.11 24.66 2.61
N VAL A 189 -14.15 25.22 1.87
CA VAL A 189 -13.05 26.04 2.40
C VAL A 189 -12.88 27.23 1.48
N ALA A 190 -12.79 28.43 2.06
CA ALA A 190 -12.57 29.65 1.29
C ALA A 190 -11.74 30.65 2.10
N ASN A 191 -10.85 31.39 1.43
CA ASN A 191 -10.24 32.56 2.05
C ASN A 191 -11.30 33.64 2.28
N LEU A 192 -11.20 34.35 3.40
CA LEU A 192 -12.06 35.51 3.65
C LEU A 192 -11.73 36.62 2.63
N ARG A 193 -12.74 37.44 2.30
CA ARG A 193 -12.65 38.46 1.22
C ARG A 193 -11.51 39.45 1.38
N THR A 194 -11.22 39.84 2.62
CA THR A 194 -10.04 40.69 2.91
C THR A 194 -8.78 39.83 2.96
N PRO A 195 -7.79 40.10 2.12
CA PRO A 195 -6.53 39.33 2.14
C PRO A 195 -5.92 39.29 3.56
N GLY A 196 -5.48 38.13 3.99
CA GLY A 196 -4.89 37.92 5.31
C GLY A 196 -5.86 37.83 6.48
N SER A 197 -7.17 38.06 6.27
CA SER A 197 -8.16 38.05 7.36
C SER A 197 -8.54 36.66 7.87
N GLY A 198 -8.18 35.60 7.14
CA GLY A 198 -8.40 34.22 7.58
C GLY A 198 -9.14 33.36 6.57
N VAL A 199 -9.68 32.24 7.05
CA VAL A 199 -10.36 31.20 6.29
C VAL A 199 -11.73 30.92 6.89
N ASP A 200 -12.70 30.68 6.05
CA ASP A 200 -14.03 30.19 6.39
C ASP A 200 -14.15 28.72 5.98
N LEU A 201 -14.50 27.83 6.92
CA LEU A 201 -14.64 26.41 6.71
C LEU A 201 -16.06 25.95 7.07
N GLY A 202 -16.75 25.34 6.12
CA GLY A 202 -18.02 24.67 6.34
C GLY A 202 -17.83 23.14 6.49
N TYR A 203 -18.49 22.56 7.49
CA TYR A 203 -18.51 21.13 7.71
C TYR A 203 -19.89 20.62 8.11
N VAL A 204 -20.16 19.36 7.78
CA VAL A 204 -21.41 18.68 8.15
C VAL A 204 -21.12 17.68 9.25
N ARG A 205 -21.91 17.74 10.34
CA ARG A 205 -21.89 16.77 11.44
C ARG A 205 -23.33 16.41 11.81
N ALA A 206 -23.64 15.13 11.86
CA ALA A 206 -25.00 14.61 12.14
C ALA A 206 -26.08 15.29 11.28
N GLY A 207 -25.81 15.54 10.00
CA GLY A 207 -26.73 16.21 9.06
C GLY A 207 -26.81 17.72 9.20
N VAL A 208 -26.13 18.34 10.16
CA VAL A 208 -26.15 19.80 10.39
C VAL A 208 -24.89 20.44 9.80
N LEU A 209 -25.11 21.44 8.94
CA LEU A 209 -24.04 22.29 8.41
C LEU A 209 -23.61 23.31 9.46
N SER A 210 -22.32 23.32 9.77
CA SER A 210 -21.70 24.27 10.71
C SER A 210 -20.55 25.01 10.02
N ARG A 211 -20.18 26.18 10.55
CA ARG A 211 -19.08 27.01 10.05
C ARG A 211 -18.06 27.30 11.13
N VAL A 212 -16.79 27.36 10.74
CA VAL A 212 -15.68 27.80 11.58
C VAL A 212 -14.87 28.83 10.82
N GLN A 213 -14.56 29.94 11.47
CA GLN A 213 -13.57 30.90 10.97
C GLN A 213 -12.27 30.72 11.71
N ALA A 214 -11.17 30.69 10.97
CA ALA A 214 -9.83 30.51 11.49
C ALA A 214 -8.83 31.44 10.81
N ARG A 215 -7.70 31.70 11.45
CA ARG A 215 -6.62 32.48 10.83
C ARG A 215 -6.00 31.74 9.65
N HIS A 216 -5.83 30.42 9.79
CA HIS A 216 -5.21 29.56 8.80
C HIS A 216 -5.93 28.20 8.71
N CYS A 217 -5.78 27.54 7.58
CA CYS A 217 -6.27 26.18 7.38
C CYS A 217 -5.17 25.32 6.74
N VAL A 218 -5.02 24.10 7.22
CA VAL A 218 -4.19 23.05 6.59
C VAL A 218 -5.11 21.97 6.06
N LEU A 219 -5.16 21.78 4.75
CA LEU A 219 -5.89 20.70 4.09
C LEU A 219 -5.00 19.46 4.07
N ALA A 220 -5.23 18.55 5.01
CA ALA A 220 -4.52 17.28 5.13
C ALA A 220 -5.38 16.08 4.66
N CYS A 221 -6.29 16.33 3.73
CA CYS A 221 -7.22 15.36 3.16
C CYS A 221 -6.69 14.84 1.81
N TYR A 222 -7.40 13.86 1.23
CA TYR A 222 -7.12 13.36 -0.10
C TYR A 222 -7.10 14.50 -1.14
N ASN A 223 -5.98 14.66 -1.84
CA ASN A 223 -5.72 15.85 -2.66
C ASN A 223 -6.74 16.07 -3.79
N MET A 224 -7.28 15.01 -4.39
CA MET A 224 -8.28 15.14 -5.46
C MET A 224 -9.62 15.72 -5.00
N ILE A 225 -9.94 15.69 -3.69
CA ILE A 225 -11.18 16.30 -3.19
C ILE A 225 -11.04 17.81 -3.02
N ILE A 226 -9.81 18.32 -2.88
CA ILE A 226 -9.54 19.73 -2.57
C ILE A 226 -10.16 20.70 -3.59
N PRO A 227 -10.05 20.50 -4.92
CA PRO A 227 -10.72 21.37 -5.89
C PRO A 227 -12.25 21.45 -5.74
N HIS A 228 -12.87 20.41 -5.18
CA HIS A 228 -14.33 20.38 -4.97
C HIS A 228 -14.74 21.13 -3.71
N ILE A 229 -13.91 21.17 -2.67
CA ILE A 229 -14.20 21.89 -1.42
C ILE A 229 -13.63 23.30 -1.40
N MET A 230 -12.64 23.60 -2.27
CA MET A 230 -11.99 24.91 -2.42
C MET A 230 -11.90 25.30 -3.92
N PRO A 231 -13.01 25.65 -4.56
CA PRO A 231 -13.06 25.91 -6.02
C PRO A 231 -12.33 27.19 -6.44
N GLU A 232 -11.96 28.06 -5.51
CA GLU A 232 -11.21 29.30 -5.79
C GLU A 232 -9.70 29.06 -6.10
N LEU A 233 -9.20 27.84 -5.98
CA LEU A 233 -7.83 27.52 -6.33
C LEU A 233 -7.52 27.87 -7.78
N PRO A 234 -6.28 28.32 -8.11
CA PRO A 234 -5.85 28.53 -9.48
C PRO A 234 -6.05 27.28 -10.36
N ALA A 235 -6.50 27.45 -11.59
CA ALA A 235 -6.81 26.34 -12.50
C ALA A 235 -5.66 25.36 -12.67
N ALA A 236 -4.41 25.83 -12.77
CA ALA A 236 -3.23 24.97 -12.87
C ALA A 236 -3.03 24.11 -11.59
N GLN A 237 -3.35 24.65 -10.43
CA GLN A 237 -3.28 23.94 -9.16
C GLN A 237 -4.37 22.86 -9.06
N GLN A 238 -5.61 23.19 -9.46
CA GLN A 238 -6.71 22.24 -9.51
C GLN A 238 -6.39 21.05 -10.45
N GLN A 239 -5.84 21.35 -11.64
CA GLN A 239 -5.42 20.32 -12.60
C GLN A 239 -4.31 19.43 -12.02
N ALA A 240 -3.33 20.00 -11.36
CA ALA A 240 -2.25 19.26 -10.74
C ALA A 240 -2.73 18.32 -9.62
N LEU A 241 -3.63 18.80 -8.75
CA LEU A 241 -4.26 17.98 -7.69
C LEU A 241 -5.09 16.81 -8.26
N ALA A 242 -5.71 16.99 -9.44
CA ALA A 242 -6.51 15.96 -10.09
C ALA A 242 -5.70 14.80 -10.69
N LEU A 243 -4.36 14.93 -10.82
CA LEU A 243 -3.49 13.88 -11.36
C LEU A 243 -3.16 12.79 -10.32
N GLY A 244 -3.20 13.10 -9.03
CA GLY A 244 -2.86 12.18 -7.95
C GLY A 244 -3.90 11.09 -7.69
N VAL A 245 -4.23 10.26 -8.69
CA VAL A 245 -5.23 9.19 -8.57
C VAL A 245 -4.68 8.06 -7.72
N LYS A 246 -5.23 7.85 -6.53
CA LYS A 246 -4.76 6.83 -5.57
C LYS A 246 -5.18 5.42 -5.99
N MET A 247 -4.39 4.44 -5.58
CA MET A 247 -4.58 3.02 -5.89
C MET A 247 -5.67 2.41 -5.01
N PRO A 248 -6.66 1.67 -5.58
CA PRO A 248 -7.62 0.92 -4.77
C PRO A 248 -6.99 -0.38 -4.29
N LEU A 249 -7.24 -0.76 -3.04
CA LEU A 249 -6.80 -2.04 -2.49
C LEU A 249 -7.73 -2.53 -1.39
N VAL A 250 -7.67 -3.83 -1.12
CA VAL A 250 -8.45 -4.50 -0.08
C VAL A 250 -7.50 -5.25 0.83
N TYR A 251 -7.53 -4.89 2.12
CA TYR A 251 -6.85 -5.60 3.19
C TYR A 251 -7.85 -6.41 3.99
N VAL A 252 -7.64 -7.71 4.06
CA VAL A 252 -8.47 -8.63 4.81
C VAL A 252 -7.68 -9.16 5.98
N ASN A 253 -8.31 -9.14 7.17
CA ASN A 253 -7.80 -9.87 8.31
C ASN A 253 -8.81 -10.97 8.65
N VAL A 254 -8.31 -12.20 8.78
CA VAL A 254 -9.10 -13.37 9.18
C VAL A 254 -8.56 -13.87 10.50
N ALA A 255 -9.36 -13.79 11.56
CA ALA A 255 -9.02 -14.38 12.84
C ALA A 255 -9.27 -15.89 12.78
N ILE A 256 -8.23 -16.67 13.03
CA ILE A 256 -8.33 -18.14 13.09
C ILE A 256 -8.00 -18.66 14.50
N ARG A 257 -8.63 -19.78 14.89
CA ARG A 257 -8.51 -20.34 16.25
C ARG A 257 -7.12 -20.90 16.54
N ASN A 258 -6.44 -21.38 15.52
CA ASN A 258 -5.12 -22.02 15.61
C ASN A 258 -4.44 -21.94 14.24
N TRP A 259 -3.13 -22.15 14.19
CA TRP A 259 -2.36 -22.13 12.95
C TRP A 259 -1.61 -23.43 12.67
N HIS A 260 -2.14 -24.58 13.17
CA HIS A 260 -1.58 -25.92 12.93
C HIS A 260 -1.39 -26.24 11.44
N ALA A 261 -2.31 -25.76 10.57
CA ALA A 261 -2.20 -26.00 9.14
C ALA A 261 -0.93 -25.39 8.54
N PHE A 262 -0.55 -24.19 8.96
CA PHE A 262 0.70 -23.54 8.54
C PHE A 262 1.93 -24.29 9.04
N VAL A 263 1.93 -24.74 10.29
CA VAL A 263 3.00 -25.57 10.84
C VAL A 263 3.17 -26.87 10.05
N LYS A 264 2.05 -27.56 9.75
CA LYS A 264 2.08 -28.81 8.98
C LYS A 264 2.60 -28.62 7.57
N LEU A 265 2.33 -27.44 6.96
CA LEU A 265 2.85 -27.06 5.64
C LEU A 265 4.29 -26.51 5.70
N GLY A 266 4.80 -26.19 6.89
CA GLY A 266 6.14 -25.62 7.08
C GLY A 266 6.27 -24.20 6.52
N VAL A 267 5.21 -23.38 6.60
CA VAL A 267 5.16 -22.04 6.00
C VAL A 267 4.48 -21.04 6.92
N ASP A 268 4.82 -19.78 6.76
CA ASP A 268 4.17 -18.62 7.37
C ASP A 268 3.43 -17.75 6.34
N ARG A 269 3.74 -17.93 5.05
CA ARG A 269 3.19 -17.20 3.92
C ARG A 269 2.91 -18.12 2.75
N ILE A 270 1.82 -17.86 2.05
CA ILE A 270 1.45 -18.54 0.79
C ILE A 270 1.24 -17.49 -0.30
N TYR A 271 2.06 -17.55 -1.33
CA TYR A 271 1.92 -16.74 -2.54
C TYR A 271 1.15 -17.50 -3.61
N SER A 272 0.09 -16.92 -4.12
CA SER A 272 -0.79 -17.49 -5.15
C SER A 272 -1.03 -16.48 -6.26
N PRO A 273 -0.17 -16.42 -7.27
CA PRO A 273 -0.13 -15.33 -8.26
C PRO A 273 -1.44 -15.04 -8.98
N ASN A 274 -2.25 -16.07 -9.22
CA ASN A 274 -3.51 -15.97 -9.96
C ASN A 274 -4.75 -16.14 -9.08
N ALA A 275 -4.58 -16.22 -7.76
CA ALA A 275 -5.71 -16.27 -6.84
C ALA A 275 -6.32 -14.88 -6.64
N TYR A 276 -7.52 -14.83 -6.10
CA TYR A 276 -8.19 -13.56 -5.78
C TYR A 276 -7.38 -12.76 -4.77
N PHE A 277 -6.91 -13.42 -3.70
CA PHE A 277 -5.92 -12.88 -2.78
C PHE A 277 -4.56 -13.47 -3.14
N CYS A 278 -3.67 -12.66 -3.69
CA CYS A 278 -2.38 -13.13 -4.18
C CYS A 278 -1.40 -13.50 -3.08
N ASN A 279 -1.59 -13.00 -1.88
CA ASN A 279 -0.76 -13.27 -0.72
C ASN A 279 -1.63 -13.54 0.51
N VAL A 280 -1.30 -14.61 1.25
CA VAL A 280 -1.91 -14.97 2.54
C VAL A 280 -0.78 -15.23 3.51
N LYS A 281 -0.70 -14.49 4.60
CA LYS A 281 0.38 -14.62 5.59
C LYS A 281 -0.16 -14.60 7.01
N LEU A 282 0.53 -15.29 7.91
CA LEU A 282 0.35 -15.12 9.35
C LEU A 282 0.72 -13.68 9.73
N ASP A 283 0.04 -13.12 10.71
CA ASP A 283 0.37 -11.82 11.25
C ASP A 283 1.79 -11.81 11.83
N PHE A 284 2.44 -10.66 11.73
CA PHE A 284 3.85 -10.52 12.13
C PHE A 284 3.99 -10.59 13.66
N PRO A 285 4.93 -11.39 14.22
CA PRO A 285 5.02 -11.65 15.64
C PRO A 285 5.67 -10.47 16.40
N VAL A 286 4.88 -9.48 16.73
CA VAL A 286 5.27 -8.32 17.55
C VAL A 286 4.59 -8.37 18.91
N SER A 287 5.39 -8.31 19.98
CA SER A 287 4.91 -8.18 21.37
C SER A 287 5.38 -6.85 21.93
N LEU A 288 4.44 -5.98 22.32
CA LEU A 288 4.74 -4.62 22.80
C LEU A 288 3.64 -4.11 23.73
N GLY A 289 3.99 -3.39 24.78
CA GLY A 289 3.07 -2.66 25.64
C GLY A 289 2.01 -3.52 26.33
N GLY A 290 2.36 -4.74 26.68
CA GLY A 290 1.45 -5.72 27.27
C GLY A 290 0.69 -6.61 26.28
N TYR A 291 0.68 -6.25 24.99
CA TYR A 291 0.22 -7.17 23.95
C TYR A 291 1.26 -8.27 23.74
N GLN A 292 0.78 -9.51 23.64
CA GLN A 292 1.61 -10.69 23.35
C GLN A 292 1.13 -11.31 22.05
N SER A 293 2.02 -11.42 21.08
CA SER A 293 1.75 -12.19 19.85
C SER A 293 1.66 -13.68 20.18
N PRO A 294 0.89 -14.45 19.41
CA PRO A 294 0.79 -15.91 19.57
C PRO A 294 2.17 -16.58 19.52
N ARG A 295 2.40 -17.52 20.43
CA ARG A 295 3.69 -18.26 20.57
C ARG A 295 3.58 -19.73 20.23
N THR A 296 2.39 -20.29 20.33
CA THR A 296 2.12 -21.70 20.07
C THR A 296 1.03 -21.87 19.03
N PRO A 297 1.04 -22.95 18.24
CA PRO A 297 0.03 -23.18 17.20
C PRO A 297 -1.40 -23.31 17.71
N ASP A 298 -1.60 -23.56 19.00
CA ASP A 298 -2.92 -23.65 19.63
C ASP A 298 -3.55 -22.29 19.91
N GLU A 299 -2.79 -21.21 19.82
CA GLU A 299 -3.27 -19.86 20.08
C GLU A 299 -3.89 -19.23 18.83
N PRO A 300 -4.94 -18.39 18.99
CA PRO A 300 -5.51 -17.67 17.88
C PRO A 300 -4.51 -16.70 17.25
N ILE A 301 -4.59 -16.55 15.92
CA ILE A 301 -3.78 -15.60 15.17
C ILE A 301 -4.61 -14.95 14.06
N LEU A 302 -4.14 -13.81 13.54
CA LEU A 302 -4.69 -13.19 12.34
C LEU A 302 -3.96 -13.70 11.09
N LEU A 303 -4.71 -13.91 10.03
CA LEU A 303 -4.18 -14.00 8.68
C LEU A 303 -4.38 -12.65 7.99
N HIS A 304 -3.34 -12.18 7.33
CA HIS A 304 -3.43 -11.02 6.46
C HIS A 304 -3.50 -11.46 5.00
N MET A 305 -4.52 -10.96 4.25
CA MET A 305 -4.74 -11.27 2.84
C MET A 305 -4.90 -9.97 2.05
N ILE A 306 -4.32 -9.94 0.84
CA ILE A 306 -4.33 -8.74 -0.01
C ILE A 306 -5.00 -9.04 -1.34
N HIS A 307 -5.92 -8.14 -1.74
CA HIS A 307 -6.48 -8.09 -3.07
C HIS A 307 -6.37 -6.68 -3.66
N VAL A 308 -5.88 -6.59 -4.89
CA VAL A 308 -5.86 -5.34 -5.66
C VAL A 308 -6.75 -5.50 -6.88
N PRO A 309 -7.86 -4.74 -6.97
CA PRO A 309 -8.87 -4.91 -8.03
C PRO A 309 -8.41 -4.25 -9.34
N LEU A 310 -7.42 -4.84 -10.01
CA LEU A 310 -6.88 -4.37 -11.28
C LEU A 310 -7.57 -5.02 -12.49
N THR A 311 -7.28 -4.45 -13.66
CA THR A 311 -7.71 -4.96 -14.98
C THR A 311 -6.46 -5.17 -15.85
N PRO A 312 -5.60 -6.17 -15.54
CA PRO A 312 -4.32 -6.33 -16.20
C PRO A 312 -4.49 -6.73 -17.67
N ASN A 313 -3.49 -6.39 -18.48
CA ASN A 313 -3.34 -6.81 -19.88
C ASN A 313 -4.48 -6.34 -20.81
N GLN A 314 -5.15 -5.23 -20.49
CA GLN A 314 -6.20 -4.63 -21.33
C GLN A 314 -5.74 -3.33 -22.04
N GLY A 315 -4.44 -3.03 -22.03
CA GLY A 315 -3.90 -1.80 -22.61
C GLY A 315 -4.26 -0.53 -21.85
N LEU A 316 -4.75 -0.67 -20.61
CA LEU A 316 -5.09 0.47 -19.75
C LEU A 316 -3.85 1.00 -19.02
N THR A 317 -3.77 2.31 -18.86
CA THR A 317 -2.76 2.95 -18.00
C THR A 317 -3.01 2.60 -16.52
N ASN A 318 -2.04 2.85 -15.64
CA ASN A 318 -2.19 2.72 -14.19
C ASN A 318 -3.43 3.48 -13.67
N VAL A 319 -3.58 4.76 -14.01
CA VAL A 319 -4.71 5.60 -13.60
C VAL A 319 -6.05 5.05 -14.07
N GLN A 320 -6.11 4.53 -15.31
CA GLN A 320 -7.32 3.91 -15.83
C GLN A 320 -7.67 2.63 -15.07
N GLN A 321 -6.67 1.76 -14.79
CA GLN A 321 -6.86 0.56 -13.98
C GLN A 321 -7.32 0.89 -12.56
N PHE A 322 -6.76 1.93 -11.92
CA PHE A 322 -7.16 2.37 -10.58
C PHE A 322 -8.61 2.85 -10.54
N ARG A 323 -9.08 3.60 -11.54
CA ARG A 323 -10.49 4.03 -11.62
C ARG A 323 -11.45 2.87 -11.80
N VAL A 324 -11.14 1.92 -12.69
CA VAL A 324 -11.95 0.70 -12.88
C VAL A 324 -11.92 -0.16 -11.61
N GLY A 325 -10.75 -0.32 -11.00
CA GLY A 325 -10.59 -1.08 -9.77
C GLY A 325 -11.37 -0.50 -8.61
N ARG A 326 -11.39 0.83 -8.47
CA ARG A 326 -12.21 1.52 -7.47
C ARG A 326 -13.69 1.23 -7.64
N GLN A 327 -14.20 1.26 -8.87
CA GLN A 327 -15.60 0.93 -9.12
C GLN A 327 -15.91 -0.51 -8.72
N ARG A 328 -15.06 -1.48 -9.10
CA ARG A 328 -15.22 -2.88 -8.68
C ARG A 328 -15.21 -3.05 -7.16
N LEU A 329 -14.30 -2.35 -6.49
CA LEU A 329 -14.21 -2.39 -5.02
C LEU A 329 -15.51 -1.91 -4.37
N LEU A 330 -16.13 -0.86 -4.92
CA LEU A 330 -17.41 -0.32 -4.42
C LEU A 330 -18.59 -1.25 -4.73
N ASP A 331 -18.59 -1.88 -5.91
CA ASP A 331 -19.67 -2.77 -6.37
C ASP A 331 -19.63 -4.15 -5.71
N THR A 332 -18.50 -4.55 -5.12
CA THR A 332 -18.34 -5.88 -4.50
C THR A 332 -18.90 -5.86 -3.08
N PRO A 333 -19.97 -6.63 -2.78
CA PRO A 333 -20.54 -6.72 -1.44
C PRO A 333 -19.66 -7.56 -0.51
N PHE A 334 -19.88 -7.44 0.81
CA PHE A 334 -19.10 -8.16 1.82
C PHE A 334 -19.19 -9.68 1.64
N GLU A 335 -20.37 -10.19 1.35
CA GLU A 335 -20.65 -11.62 1.19
C GLU A 335 -19.82 -12.25 0.06
N GLU A 336 -19.49 -11.50 -0.98
CA GLU A 336 -18.63 -11.98 -2.07
C GLU A 336 -17.18 -12.06 -1.60
N TYR A 337 -16.69 -11.11 -0.79
CA TYR A 337 -15.36 -11.21 -0.17
C TYR A 337 -15.30 -12.41 0.78
N GLU A 338 -16.29 -12.56 1.67
CA GLU A 338 -16.38 -13.67 2.61
C GLU A 338 -16.34 -15.02 1.90
N ARG A 339 -17.17 -15.20 0.88
CA ARG A 339 -17.20 -16.42 0.06
C ARG A 339 -15.83 -16.73 -0.53
N ARG A 340 -15.15 -15.75 -1.12
CA ARG A 340 -13.82 -15.91 -1.72
C ARG A 340 -12.74 -16.23 -0.69
N ILE A 341 -12.81 -15.62 0.48
CA ILE A 341 -11.89 -15.90 1.59
C ILE A 341 -12.03 -17.36 2.01
N ILE A 342 -13.25 -17.80 2.30
CA ILE A 342 -13.56 -19.17 2.70
C ILE A 342 -13.07 -20.17 1.65
N GLU A 343 -13.50 -20.01 0.41
CA GLU A 343 -13.11 -20.91 -0.68
C GLU A 343 -11.60 -20.97 -0.88
N GLN A 344 -10.91 -19.85 -0.76
CA GLN A 344 -9.47 -19.80 -0.97
C GLN A 344 -8.70 -20.44 0.18
N LEU A 345 -9.08 -20.18 1.43
CA LEU A 345 -8.44 -20.76 2.61
C LEU A 345 -8.67 -22.27 2.68
N ASP A 346 -9.89 -22.77 2.42
CA ASP A 346 -10.16 -24.20 2.39
C ASP A 346 -9.34 -24.92 1.31
N ARG A 347 -9.16 -24.32 0.13
CA ARG A 347 -8.30 -24.88 -0.93
C ARG A 347 -6.82 -24.87 -0.57
N MET A 348 -6.34 -23.84 0.14
CA MET A 348 -4.92 -23.70 0.49
C MET A 348 -4.54 -24.58 1.66
N LEU A 349 -5.37 -24.62 2.69
CA LEU A 349 -5.03 -25.16 4.01
C LEU A 349 -5.77 -26.46 4.32
N GLY A 350 -6.80 -26.82 3.56
CA GLY A 350 -7.64 -28.00 3.82
C GLY A 350 -6.88 -29.31 3.85
N SER A 351 -5.89 -29.52 2.97
CA SER A 351 -5.03 -30.71 2.98
C SER A 351 -4.17 -30.82 4.26
N ALA A 352 -3.97 -29.70 4.96
CA ALA A 352 -3.28 -29.63 6.24
C ALA A 352 -4.23 -29.72 7.45
N GLY A 353 -5.54 -29.87 7.23
CA GLY A 353 -6.54 -30.09 8.28
C GLY A 353 -7.31 -28.83 8.68
N PHE A 354 -7.14 -27.71 7.97
CA PHE A 354 -7.96 -26.52 8.18
C PHE A 354 -9.38 -26.74 7.64
N GLU A 355 -10.36 -26.22 8.36
CA GLU A 355 -11.78 -26.22 7.99
C GLU A 355 -12.38 -24.88 8.37
N SER A 356 -12.80 -24.08 7.40
CA SER A 356 -13.25 -22.70 7.59
C SER A 356 -14.40 -22.58 8.59
N SER A 357 -15.36 -23.51 8.55
CA SER A 357 -16.53 -23.54 9.46
C SER A 357 -16.16 -23.71 10.93
N ARG A 358 -15.02 -24.35 11.21
CA ARG A 358 -14.49 -24.60 12.56
C ARG A 358 -13.46 -23.57 12.97
N ASP A 359 -12.56 -23.19 12.05
CA ASP A 359 -11.31 -22.52 12.37
C ASP A 359 -11.39 -21.00 12.22
N ILE A 360 -12.28 -20.46 11.36
CA ILE A 360 -12.48 -19.02 11.25
C ILE A 360 -13.33 -18.51 12.41
N VAL A 361 -12.85 -17.45 13.08
CA VAL A 361 -13.54 -16.78 14.19
C VAL A 361 -14.20 -15.49 13.74
N ALA A 362 -13.49 -14.72 12.92
CA ALA A 362 -13.98 -13.43 12.42
C ALA A 362 -13.26 -13.06 11.13
N ILE A 363 -13.92 -12.23 10.32
CA ILE A 363 -13.40 -11.66 9.08
C ILE A 363 -13.61 -10.16 9.11
N THR A 364 -12.57 -9.38 8.77
CA THR A 364 -12.70 -7.96 8.46
C THR A 364 -12.21 -7.69 7.06
N VAL A 365 -12.95 -6.89 6.31
CA VAL A 365 -12.60 -6.49 4.94
C VAL A 365 -12.44 -4.98 4.89
N ASN A 366 -11.21 -4.52 4.86
CA ASN A 366 -10.88 -3.10 4.79
C ASN A 366 -10.75 -2.71 3.31
N ARG A 367 -11.75 -1.99 2.81
CA ARG A 367 -11.80 -1.52 1.43
C ARG A 367 -11.26 -0.10 1.34
N TRP A 368 -10.13 0.04 0.68
CA TRP A 368 -9.46 1.33 0.48
C TRP A 368 -9.64 1.81 -0.96
N PRO A 369 -10.69 2.59 -1.28
CA PRO A 369 -10.89 3.11 -2.64
C PRO A 369 -9.83 4.13 -3.03
N HIS A 370 -9.19 4.75 -2.04
CA HIS A 370 -8.10 5.71 -2.12
C HIS A 370 -6.98 5.26 -1.17
N GLY A 371 -6.30 4.18 -1.52
CA GLY A 371 -5.27 3.55 -0.71
C GLY A 371 -3.95 4.30 -0.73
N TYR A 372 -2.93 3.77 -1.39
CA TYR A 372 -1.63 4.43 -1.45
C TYR A 372 -1.70 5.78 -2.17
N SER A 373 -0.87 6.74 -1.71
CA SER A 373 -0.60 7.96 -2.46
C SER A 373 -0.13 7.61 -3.87
N TYR A 374 -0.49 8.45 -4.85
CA TYR A 374 0.05 8.30 -6.20
C TYR A 374 1.57 8.44 -6.16
N ASP A 375 2.23 7.62 -6.93
CA ASP A 375 3.65 7.73 -7.22
C ASP A 375 3.82 7.86 -8.75
N ALA A 376 4.78 8.69 -9.17
CA ALA A 376 5.01 8.95 -10.58
C ALA A 376 5.40 7.67 -11.33
N ASN A 377 4.60 7.32 -12.34
CA ASN A 377 4.81 6.12 -13.12
C ASN A 377 5.51 6.45 -14.44
N THR A 378 6.77 6.08 -14.57
CA THR A 378 7.60 6.43 -15.72
C THR A 378 7.15 5.83 -17.06
N LEU A 379 6.19 4.91 -17.08
CA LEU A 379 5.58 4.38 -18.30
C LEU A 379 4.51 5.32 -18.87
N PHE A 380 3.81 6.06 -18.00
CA PHE A 380 2.60 6.80 -18.38
C PHE A 380 2.68 8.29 -18.07
N ASP A 381 3.54 8.68 -17.13
CA ASP A 381 3.76 10.08 -16.80
C ASP A 381 4.92 10.63 -17.61
N PRO A 382 4.73 11.76 -18.28
CA PRO A 382 5.83 12.43 -18.99
C PRO A 382 6.84 12.98 -17.99
N ASP A 383 8.12 12.99 -18.37
CA ASP A 383 9.13 13.70 -17.59
C ASP A 383 8.73 15.17 -17.47
N PRO A 384 8.69 15.74 -16.26
CA PRO A 384 8.19 17.08 -16.04
C PRO A 384 9.14 18.12 -16.68
N LYS A 385 8.56 19.03 -17.49
CA LYS A 385 9.28 20.19 -18.08
C LYS A 385 9.33 21.39 -17.12
N GLY A 386 9.28 21.16 -15.83
CA GLY A 386 9.21 22.18 -14.78
C GLY A 386 8.92 21.53 -13.44
N PRO A 387 8.35 22.28 -12.46
CA PRO A 387 7.96 21.70 -11.20
C PRO A 387 7.00 20.53 -11.41
N PRO A 388 7.19 19.39 -10.71
CA PRO A 388 6.30 18.24 -10.85
C PRO A 388 4.88 18.57 -10.37
N PRO A 389 3.85 17.82 -10.81
CA PRO A 389 2.46 18.14 -10.49
C PRO A 389 2.17 18.25 -8.99
N TYR A 390 2.78 17.42 -8.15
CA TYR A 390 2.57 17.49 -6.70
C TYR A 390 3.11 18.81 -6.10
N GLU A 391 4.17 19.40 -6.64
CA GLU A 391 4.67 20.70 -6.19
C GLU A 391 3.75 21.85 -6.61
N ILE A 392 3.14 21.76 -7.79
CA ILE A 392 2.13 22.73 -8.22
C ILE A 392 0.87 22.58 -7.35
N GLY A 393 0.42 21.34 -7.15
CA GLY A 393 -0.78 21.01 -6.40
C GLY A 393 -0.72 21.46 -4.93
N ARG A 394 0.43 21.29 -4.26
CA ARG A 394 0.61 21.60 -2.83
C ARG A 394 0.84 23.09 -2.52
N ARG A 395 0.91 23.97 -3.51
CA ARG A 395 1.18 25.40 -3.29
C ARG A 395 0.17 26.04 -2.35
N ARG A 396 0.66 26.92 -1.52
CA ARG A 396 -0.18 27.75 -0.65
C ARG A 396 -1.14 28.61 -1.48
N CYS A 397 -2.39 28.74 -1.03
CA CYS A 397 -3.38 29.65 -1.58
C CYS A 397 -3.97 30.52 -0.47
N GLY A 398 -3.56 31.78 -0.41
CA GLY A 398 -3.95 32.68 0.69
C GLY A 398 -3.53 32.17 2.07
N ASN A 399 -4.48 31.95 2.96
CA ASN A 399 -4.26 31.41 4.31
C ASN A 399 -4.45 29.87 4.39
N VAL A 400 -4.47 29.20 3.24
CA VAL A 400 -4.64 27.73 3.15
C VAL A 400 -3.39 27.09 2.61
N THR A 401 -2.91 26.03 3.29
CA THR A 401 -1.84 25.15 2.83
C THR A 401 -2.34 23.70 2.73
N ILE A 402 -1.63 22.88 1.96
CA ILE A 402 -2.00 21.49 1.69
C ILE A 402 -0.89 20.58 2.25
N ALA A 403 -1.26 19.54 2.97
CA ALA A 403 -0.34 18.59 3.59
C ALA A 403 -0.74 17.15 3.23
N ASN A 404 -0.20 16.17 3.93
CA ASN A 404 -0.25 14.72 3.82
C ASN A 404 0.66 14.12 2.71
N ALA A 405 0.73 12.80 2.65
CA ALA A 405 1.57 12.04 1.72
C ALA A 405 1.28 12.34 0.23
N ASP A 406 0.01 12.64 -0.12
CA ASP A 406 -0.36 13.01 -1.49
C ASP A 406 0.34 14.30 -1.97
N ALA A 407 0.70 15.19 -1.05
CA ALA A 407 1.40 16.44 -1.37
C ALA A 407 2.88 16.23 -1.78
N GLY A 408 3.41 15.03 -1.58
CA GLY A 408 4.75 14.62 -2.01
C GLY A 408 4.75 13.49 -3.04
N TRP A 409 3.57 12.93 -3.37
CA TRP A 409 3.45 11.73 -4.21
C TRP A 409 4.30 10.57 -3.72
N ASN A 410 4.26 10.33 -2.40
CA ASN A 410 4.99 9.23 -1.78
C ASN A 410 4.14 8.62 -0.67
N ALA A 411 3.92 7.30 -0.69
CA ALA A 411 2.95 6.59 0.14
C ALA A 411 3.47 6.22 1.55
N TYR A 412 4.40 6.99 2.12
CA TYR A 412 5.01 6.68 3.40
C TYR A 412 4.68 7.71 4.49
N THR A 413 4.73 7.26 5.75
CA THR A 413 4.41 8.09 6.93
C THR A 413 5.37 9.27 7.09
N HIS A 414 6.67 9.09 6.81
CA HIS A 414 7.66 10.16 6.88
C HIS A 414 7.31 11.28 5.90
N GLU A 415 6.88 10.96 4.68
CA GLU A 415 6.44 11.97 3.71
C GLU A 415 5.28 12.80 4.25
N ALA A 416 4.28 12.15 4.87
CA ALA A 416 3.17 12.88 5.50
C ALA A 416 3.65 13.84 6.60
N ILE A 417 4.66 13.46 7.38
CA ILE A 417 5.27 14.31 8.42
C ILE A 417 6.00 15.48 7.79
N ASP A 418 6.82 15.25 6.77
CA ASP A 418 7.58 16.29 6.08
C ASP A 418 6.64 17.31 5.41
N GLN A 419 5.57 16.84 4.79
CA GLN A 419 4.57 17.72 4.19
C GLN A 419 3.79 18.52 5.24
N ALA A 420 3.52 17.96 6.42
CA ALA A 420 2.90 18.69 7.53
C ALA A 420 3.84 19.78 8.04
N TRP A 421 5.12 19.47 8.20
CA TRP A 421 6.14 20.45 8.62
C TRP A 421 6.25 21.60 7.61
N ARG A 422 6.37 21.30 6.31
CA ARG A 422 6.40 22.30 5.23
C ARG A 422 5.15 23.20 5.27
N ALA A 423 3.95 22.60 5.33
CA ALA A 423 2.69 23.35 5.33
C ALA A 423 2.57 24.34 6.48
N VAL A 424 3.03 23.96 7.68
CA VAL A 424 3.05 24.85 8.85
C VAL A 424 4.07 25.98 8.68
N HIS A 425 5.25 25.69 8.11
CA HIS A 425 6.28 26.72 7.88
C HIS A 425 5.83 27.75 6.84
N GLU A 426 5.16 27.33 5.77
CA GLU A 426 4.57 28.25 4.79
C GLU A 426 3.56 29.23 5.39
N LEU A 427 2.84 28.84 6.44
CA LEU A 427 1.90 29.72 7.14
C LEU A 427 2.60 30.71 8.08
N LYS A 428 3.76 30.36 8.63
CA LYS A 428 4.52 31.22 9.55
C LYS A 428 5.35 32.28 8.84
N SER A 429 5.71 32.03 7.59
CA SER A 429 6.59 32.89 6.79
C SER A 429 5.85 34.02 6.06
N ALA A 430 4.57 34.26 6.37
CA ALA A 430 3.69 35.21 5.70
C ALA A 430 3.36 36.42 6.55
#